data_81266ca51fd7b6f37cec75539c6887e8
#
_entry.id   81266ca51fd7b6f37cec75539c6887e8
#
_cell.length_a   1.000
_cell.length_b   1.000
_cell.length_c   1.000
_cell.angle_alpha   90.00
_cell.angle_beta   90.00
_cell.angle_gamma   90.00
#
_symmetry.space_group_name_H-M   'P 1'
#
loop_
_entity.id
_entity.type
_entity.pdbx_description
1 polymer ?
#
loop_
_entity_poly.entity_id
_entity_poly.type
_entity_poly.pdbx_seq_one_letter_code
_entity_poly.pdbx_strand_id
1 'polypeptide(L)'
;MTKIAIYPGIFDPITFGHVDLITKGLKVVDKIIVAISNIVNNDHLFSIDERMSLVKNALYKDLKINKKKVTIISFNSLTTSLCKKYKANLILRGLRAVSDFEHEFQLAGMNKKLNRNIETIFLMADIENQVISSSLVKEIAHLGGNMAKFTTKSTIRALKEKLR
;
A
#
# COMPACT_ATOMS: atom_id res chain seq x y z
N MET A 1 1.71 25.23 0.81
CA MET A 1 2.26 24.24 -0.15
C MET A 1 1.61 22.89 0.16
N THR A 2 1.01 22.21 -0.82
CA THR A 2 0.33 20.91 -0.60
C THR A 2 1.36 19.83 -0.29
N LYS A 3 1.21 19.16 0.86
CA LYS A 3 2.06 18.04 1.26
C LYS A 3 1.59 16.77 0.58
N ILE A 4 2.41 16.19 -0.29
CA ILE A 4 2.11 14.97 -1.04
C ILE A 4 3.08 13.87 -0.61
N ALA A 5 2.55 12.69 -0.29
CA ALA A 5 3.34 11.50 -0.02
C ALA A 5 3.10 10.43 -1.09
N ILE A 6 4.16 9.71 -1.47
CA ILE A 6 4.07 8.47 -2.23
C ILE A 6 4.00 7.31 -1.24
N TYR A 7 3.01 6.46 -1.37
CA TYR A 7 2.91 5.19 -0.63
C TYR A 7 3.12 4.01 -1.59
N PRO A 8 4.35 3.52 -1.73
CA PRO A 8 4.67 2.42 -2.62
C PRO A 8 4.38 1.07 -1.96
N GLY A 9 3.90 0.12 -2.74
CA GLY A 9 3.65 -1.25 -2.27
C GLY A 9 3.25 -2.20 -3.39
N ILE A 10 3.07 -3.46 -3.05
CA ILE A 10 2.65 -4.52 -3.98
C ILE A 10 1.13 -4.62 -4.03
N PHE A 11 0.45 -4.57 -2.88
CA PHE A 11 -1.01 -4.64 -2.73
C PHE A 11 -1.61 -5.90 -3.39
N ASP A 12 -1.09 -7.05 -3.06
CA ASP A 12 -1.50 -8.36 -3.62
C ASP A 12 -2.09 -9.32 -2.55
N PRO A 13 -3.32 -9.06 -2.07
CA PRO A 13 -4.16 -7.90 -2.31
C PRO A 13 -3.98 -6.77 -1.28
N ILE A 14 -4.78 -5.70 -1.42
CA ILE A 14 -4.93 -4.66 -0.40
C ILE A 14 -5.57 -5.26 0.87
N THR A 15 -5.09 -4.81 2.04
CA THR A 15 -5.56 -5.26 3.35
C THR A 15 -5.92 -4.07 4.25
N PHE A 16 -6.58 -4.31 5.39
CA PHE A 16 -6.85 -3.26 6.36
C PHE A 16 -5.56 -2.68 6.97
N GLY A 17 -4.44 -3.41 7.00
CA GLY A 17 -3.14 -2.84 7.32
C GLY A 17 -2.72 -1.72 6.38
N HIS A 18 -2.91 -1.89 5.07
CA HIS A 18 -2.65 -0.83 4.09
C HIS A 18 -3.62 0.35 4.24
N VAL A 19 -4.90 0.06 4.46
CA VAL A 19 -5.94 1.08 4.65
C VAL A 19 -5.67 1.94 5.88
N ASP A 20 -5.25 1.33 6.98
CA ASP A 20 -4.91 2.02 8.21
C ASP A 20 -3.76 3.03 7.99
N LEU A 21 -2.71 2.61 7.30
CA LEU A 21 -1.59 3.51 6.97
C LEU A 21 -2.01 4.65 6.05
N ILE A 22 -2.89 4.41 5.07
CA ILE A 22 -3.44 5.45 4.21
C ILE A 22 -4.25 6.45 5.04
N THR A 23 -5.11 5.95 5.92
CA THR A 23 -5.97 6.78 6.77
C THR A 23 -5.15 7.63 7.74
N LYS A 24 -4.14 7.05 8.37
CA LYS A 24 -3.21 7.75 9.26
C LYS A 24 -2.35 8.75 8.48
N GLY A 25 -1.87 8.36 7.31
CA GLY A 25 -1.10 9.23 6.44
C GLY A 25 -1.85 10.49 6.04
N LEU A 26 -3.16 10.38 5.77
CA LEU A 26 -4.02 11.55 5.46
C LEU A 26 -4.24 12.51 6.62
N LYS A 27 -3.83 12.16 7.85
CA LYS A 27 -3.77 13.09 8.99
C LYS A 27 -2.47 13.91 9.01
N VAL A 28 -1.44 13.45 8.29
CA VAL A 28 -0.10 14.06 8.26
C VAL A 28 0.17 14.81 6.96
N VAL A 29 -0.42 14.34 5.85
CA VAL A 29 -0.27 14.94 4.51
C VAL A 29 -1.63 15.24 3.88
N ASP A 30 -1.63 16.16 2.92
CA ASP A 30 -2.86 16.58 2.23
C ASP A 30 -3.30 15.56 1.17
N LYS A 31 -2.33 14.87 0.55
CA LYS A 31 -2.58 13.92 -0.53
C LYS A 31 -1.62 12.73 -0.46
N ILE A 32 -2.15 11.54 -0.72
CA ILE A 32 -1.38 10.31 -0.86
C ILE A 32 -1.52 9.77 -2.30
N ILE A 33 -0.39 9.40 -2.88
CA ILE A 33 -0.33 8.67 -4.12
C ILE A 33 0.01 7.22 -3.77
N VAL A 34 -0.97 6.35 -3.84
CA VAL A 34 -0.80 4.90 -3.68
C VAL A 34 -0.20 4.36 -4.96
N ALA A 35 1.07 3.97 -4.90
CA ALA A 35 1.84 3.52 -6.04
C ALA A 35 2.02 2.00 -5.99
N ILE A 36 1.38 1.30 -6.94
CA ILE A 36 1.39 -0.16 -7.02
C ILE A 36 2.54 -0.60 -7.90
N SER A 37 3.46 -1.38 -7.33
CA SER A 37 4.64 -1.87 -8.04
C SER A 37 4.25 -2.83 -9.17
N ASN A 38 4.71 -2.54 -10.38
CA ASN A 38 4.58 -3.39 -11.57
C ASN A 38 5.91 -4.13 -11.88
N ILE A 39 6.74 -4.36 -10.87
CA ILE A 39 7.90 -5.23 -11.03
C ILE A 39 7.38 -6.64 -11.29
N VAL A 40 7.81 -7.22 -12.41
CA VAL A 40 7.39 -8.56 -12.81
C VAL A 40 7.91 -9.57 -11.78
N ASN A 41 6.98 -10.17 -11.07
CA ASN A 41 7.24 -11.31 -10.19
C ASN A 41 6.11 -12.32 -10.42
N ASN A 42 6.47 -13.55 -10.77
CA ASN A 42 5.51 -14.61 -11.08
C ASN A 42 4.73 -15.11 -9.85
N ASP A 43 5.10 -14.66 -8.65
CA ASP A 43 4.47 -15.09 -7.39
C ASP A 43 3.24 -14.25 -6.99
N HIS A 44 2.86 -13.24 -7.80
CA HIS A 44 1.66 -12.45 -7.51
C HIS A 44 0.38 -13.22 -7.87
N LEU A 45 -0.59 -13.25 -6.95
CA LEU A 45 -1.90 -13.84 -7.20
C LEU A 45 -2.71 -13.04 -8.21
N PHE A 46 -2.62 -11.70 -8.12
CA PHE A 46 -3.34 -10.77 -8.97
C PHE A 46 -2.39 -10.05 -9.93
N SER A 47 -2.81 -9.91 -11.20
CA SER A 47 -2.12 -9.08 -12.18
C SER A 47 -2.08 -7.62 -11.73
N ILE A 48 -1.25 -6.79 -12.38
CA ILE A 48 -1.19 -5.36 -12.03
C ILE A 48 -2.54 -4.65 -12.22
N ASP A 49 -3.29 -4.99 -13.27
CA ASP A 49 -4.61 -4.38 -13.54
C ASP A 49 -5.65 -4.82 -12.51
N GLU A 50 -5.62 -6.09 -12.11
CA GLU A 50 -6.45 -6.60 -11.03
C GLU A 50 -6.12 -5.89 -9.71
N ARG A 51 -4.84 -5.75 -9.34
CA ARG A 51 -4.41 -5.06 -8.11
C ARG A 51 -4.82 -3.58 -8.13
N MET A 52 -4.67 -2.89 -9.25
CA MET A 52 -5.14 -1.52 -9.44
C MET A 52 -6.66 -1.41 -9.24
N SER A 53 -7.41 -2.34 -9.80
CA SER A 53 -8.87 -2.40 -9.66
C SER A 53 -9.29 -2.68 -8.22
N LEU A 54 -8.63 -3.63 -7.55
CA LEU A 54 -8.89 -3.97 -6.14
C LEU A 54 -8.65 -2.78 -5.22
N VAL A 55 -7.52 -2.09 -5.36
CA VAL A 55 -7.22 -0.90 -4.56
C VAL A 55 -8.23 0.22 -4.80
N LYS A 56 -8.62 0.48 -6.06
CA LYS A 56 -9.66 1.46 -6.40
C LYS A 56 -11.01 1.10 -5.79
N ASN A 57 -11.42 -0.16 -5.89
CA ASN A 57 -12.69 -0.62 -5.34
C ASN A 57 -12.68 -0.55 -3.81
N ALA A 58 -11.63 -1.02 -3.16
CA ALA A 58 -11.48 -0.96 -1.71
C ALA A 58 -11.55 0.49 -1.19
N LEU A 59 -10.73 1.37 -1.74
CA LEU A 59 -10.62 2.73 -1.21
C LEU A 59 -11.81 3.60 -1.59
N TYR A 60 -12.29 3.53 -2.84
CA TYR A 60 -13.29 4.48 -3.34
C TYR A 60 -14.73 3.98 -3.21
N LYS A 61 -14.98 2.66 -3.37
CA LYS A 61 -16.34 2.11 -3.31
C LYS A 61 -16.68 1.59 -1.91
N ASP A 62 -15.82 0.73 -1.34
CA ASP A 62 -16.10 0.10 -0.06
C ASP A 62 -15.92 1.09 1.11
N LEU A 63 -14.82 1.86 1.10
CA LEU A 63 -14.44 2.76 2.19
C LEU A 63 -14.76 4.24 1.91
N LYS A 64 -15.22 4.59 0.71
CA LYS A 64 -15.62 5.93 0.30
C LYS A 64 -14.56 7.02 0.55
N ILE A 65 -13.28 6.67 0.46
CA ILE A 65 -12.18 7.62 0.59
C ILE A 65 -12.23 8.63 -0.57
N ASN A 66 -12.03 9.90 -0.24
CA ASN A 66 -12.10 10.98 -1.20
C ASN A 66 -11.01 10.85 -2.29
N LYS A 67 -11.42 10.72 -3.54
CA LYS A 67 -10.54 10.61 -4.72
C LYS A 67 -9.62 11.82 -4.91
N LYS A 68 -9.97 12.99 -4.38
CA LYS A 68 -9.11 14.18 -4.43
C LYS A 68 -7.91 14.06 -3.47
N LYS A 69 -8.06 13.28 -2.38
CA LYS A 69 -7.02 13.06 -1.38
C LYS A 69 -6.13 11.85 -1.66
N VAL A 70 -6.64 10.85 -2.39
CA VAL A 70 -5.89 9.64 -2.71
C VAL A 70 -5.94 9.40 -4.22
N THR A 71 -4.78 9.24 -4.83
CA THR A 71 -4.63 8.86 -6.25
C THR A 71 -3.94 7.49 -6.31
N ILE A 72 -4.36 6.64 -7.22
CA ILE A 72 -3.82 5.28 -7.38
C ILE A 72 -3.14 5.18 -8.74
N ILE A 73 -1.89 4.74 -8.76
CA ILE A 73 -1.08 4.58 -9.95
C ILE A 73 -0.35 3.23 -9.93
N SER A 74 0.06 2.75 -11.09
CA SER A 74 1.06 1.69 -11.20
C SER A 74 2.43 2.30 -11.56
N PHE A 75 3.51 1.60 -11.19
CA PHE A 75 4.87 2.04 -11.51
C PHE A 75 5.85 0.87 -11.62
N ASN A 76 6.92 1.09 -12.41
CA ASN A 76 8.05 0.18 -12.58
C ASN A 76 9.40 0.91 -12.53
N SER A 77 9.45 2.02 -11.83
CA SER A 77 10.62 2.89 -11.70
C SER A 77 11.07 2.99 -10.24
N LEU A 78 12.14 3.74 -9.98
CA LEU A 78 12.52 4.09 -8.61
C LEU A 78 11.42 4.93 -7.95
N THR A 79 11.17 4.71 -6.65
CA THR A 79 10.22 5.51 -5.86
C THR A 79 10.61 6.99 -5.86
N THR A 80 11.91 7.29 -5.84
CA THR A 80 12.43 8.67 -5.92
C THR A 80 12.10 9.35 -7.25
N SER A 81 12.02 8.59 -8.35
CA SER A 81 11.56 9.11 -9.65
C SER A 81 10.08 9.47 -9.63
N LEU A 82 9.25 8.69 -8.94
CA LEU A 82 7.85 9.04 -8.71
C LEU A 82 7.72 10.32 -7.89
N CYS A 83 8.50 10.44 -6.81
CA CYS A 83 8.52 11.66 -6.01
C CYS A 83 8.79 12.89 -6.88
N LYS A 84 9.79 12.83 -7.76
CA LYS A 84 10.09 13.91 -8.71
C LYS A 84 8.92 14.18 -9.66
N LYS A 85 8.37 13.13 -10.28
CA LYS A 85 7.25 13.22 -11.24
C LYS A 85 6.01 13.89 -10.65
N TYR A 86 5.68 13.54 -9.41
CA TYR A 86 4.46 14.02 -8.73
C TYR A 86 4.72 15.19 -7.78
N LYS A 87 5.92 15.76 -7.78
CA LYS A 87 6.34 16.85 -6.89
C LYS A 87 6.09 16.51 -5.41
N ALA A 88 6.27 15.23 -5.06
CA ALA A 88 6.20 14.75 -3.70
C ALA A 88 7.60 14.75 -3.08
N ASN A 89 7.72 15.17 -1.83
CA ASN A 89 8.97 15.12 -1.07
C ASN A 89 8.91 14.13 0.10
N LEU A 90 7.82 13.38 0.20
CA LEU A 90 7.58 12.42 1.26
C LEU A 90 7.31 11.03 0.69
N ILE A 91 7.91 10.01 1.31
CA ILE A 91 7.57 8.61 1.10
C ILE A 91 6.94 8.09 2.38
N LEU A 92 5.75 7.50 2.27
CA LEU A 92 5.05 6.87 3.38
C LEU A 92 5.37 5.39 3.42
N ARG A 93 5.80 4.89 4.57
CA ARG A 93 6.04 3.47 4.82
C ARG A 93 5.40 3.03 6.13
N GLY A 94 5.00 1.77 6.18
CA GLY A 94 4.44 1.16 7.38
C GLY A 94 5.47 0.33 8.11
N LEU A 95 5.44 0.37 9.45
CA LEU A 95 6.17 -0.56 10.31
C LEU A 95 5.15 -1.42 11.06
N ARG A 96 5.33 -2.74 11.00
CA ARG A 96 4.47 -3.71 11.69
C ARG A 96 5.22 -4.42 12.80
N ALA A 97 6.49 -4.75 12.57
CA ALA A 97 7.35 -5.47 13.50
C ALA A 97 8.77 -4.90 13.48
N VAL A 98 9.55 -5.24 14.49
CA VAL A 98 10.96 -4.85 14.58
C VAL A 98 11.76 -5.35 13.38
N SER A 99 11.45 -6.55 12.88
CA SER A 99 12.07 -7.12 11.68
C SER A 99 11.86 -6.30 10.40
N ASP A 100 10.75 -5.57 10.29
CA ASP A 100 10.51 -4.69 9.15
C ASP A 100 11.43 -3.46 9.20
N PHE A 101 11.81 -3.02 10.41
CA PHE A 101 12.54 -1.76 10.62
C PHE A 101 13.90 -1.73 9.94
N GLU A 102 14.68 -2.78 10.04
CA GLU A 102 16.03 -2.80 9.45
C GLU A 102 15.98 -2.63 7.93
N HIS A 103 15.08 -3.36 7.27
CA HIS A 103 14.90 -3.26 5.82
C HIS A 103 14.39 -1.87 5.41
N GLU A 104 13.37 -1.37 6.10
CA GLU A 104 12.78 -0.05 5.84
C GLU A 104 13.76 1.08 6.10
N PHE A 105 14.59 0.97 7.13
CA PHE A 105 15.66 1.92 7.45
C PHE A 105 16.71 1.98 6.32
N GLN A 106 17.12 0.82 5.80
CA GLN A 106 18.05 0.75 4.67
C GLN A 106 17.44 1.40 3.41
N LEU A 107 16.19 1.09 3.10
CA LEU A 107 15.48 1.70 1.97
C LEU A 107 15.37 3.23 2.11
N ALA A 108 15.04 3.72 3.30
CA ALA A 108 14.98 5.17 3.56
C ALA A 108 16.35 5.83 3.34
N GLY A 109 17.42 5.22 3.85
CA GLY A 109 18.79 5.69 3.64
C GLY A 109 19.19 5.72 2.16
N MET A 110 18.83 4.68 1.40
CA MET A 110 19.08 4.62 -0.04
C MET A 110 18.29 5.69 -0.81
N ASN A 111 17.01 5.85 -0.51
CA ASN A 111 16.18 6.89 -1.11
C ASN A 111 16.75 8.30 -0.82
N LYS A 112 17.20 8.54 0.39
CA LYS A 112 17.83 9.82 0.80
C LYS A 112 19.13 10.09 0.04
N LYS A 113 19.95 9.06 -0.20
CA LYS A 113 21.18 9.18 -1.02
C LYS A 113 20.86 9.49 -2.49
N LEU A 114 19.80 8.87 -3.04
CA LEU A 114 19.36 9.12 -4.41
C LEU A 114 18.76 10.52 -4.61
N ASN A 115 18.06 11.03 -3.60
CA ASN A 115 17.48 12.37 -3.62
C ASN A 115 17.40 12.95 -2.20
N ARG A 116 18.26 13.92 -1.89
CA ARG A 116 18.36 14.57 -0.57
C ARG A 116 17.11 15.34 -0.15
N ASN A 117 16.22 15.68 -1.08
CA ASN A 117 14.99 16.41 -0.81
C ASN A 117 13.81 15.51 -0.43
N ILE A 118 14.00 14.19 -0.42
CA ILE A 118 12.97 13.22 -0.06
C ILE A 118 13.18 12.76 1.39
N GLU A 119 12.10 12.77 2.16
CA GLU A 119 12.05 12.19 3.50
C GLU A 119 11.13 10.97 3.53
N THR A 120 11.46 9.98 4.36
CA THR A 120 10.59 8.83 4.60
C THR A 120 9.90 8.99 5.95
N ILE A 121 8.57 8.91 5.94
CA ILE A 121 7.75 8.90 7.15
C ILE A 121 7.35 7.46 7.43
N PHE A 122 7.66 6.99 8.63
CA PHE A 122 7.22 5.71 9.13
C PHE A 122 5.97 5.87 9.99
N LEU A 123 4.92 5.14 9.66
CA LEU A 123 3.71 5.06 10.47
C LEU A 123 3.54 3.63 10.97
N MET A 124 3.14 3.50 12.21
CA MET A 124 2.76 2.21 12.78
C MET A 124 1.27 1.95 12.53
N ALA A 125 0.96 0.76 12.03
CA ALA A 125 -0.42 0.29 11.99
C ALA A 125 -0.98 0.15 13.41
N ASP A 126 -2.30 0.23 13.57
CA ASP A 126 -2.94 -0.10 14.84
C ASP A 126 -2.65 -1.56 15.19
N ILE A 127 -2.62 -1.86 16.49
CA ILE A 127 -2.23 -3.20 17.01
C ILE A 127 -3.02 -4.31 16.32
N GLU A 128 -4.32 -4.10 16.12
CA GLU A 128 -5.21 -5.06 15.45
C GLU A 128 -4.83 -5.30 13.97
N ASN A 129 -4.19 -4.33 13.33
CA ASN A 129 -3.80 -4.37 11.91
C ASN A 129 -2.32 -4.76 11.70
N GLN A 130 -1.50 -4.76 12.75
CA GLN A 130 -0.06 -5.07 12.64
C GLN A 130 0.21 -6.49 12.15
N VAL A 131 -0.64 -7.43 12.54
CA VAL A 131 -0.52 -8.85 12.16
C VAL A 131 -1.04 -9.14 10.76
N ILE A 132 -1.71 -8.17 10.11
CA ILE A 132 -2.33 -8.38 8.80
C ILE A 132 -1.30 -8.20 7.69
N SER A 133 -0.99 -9.30 6.98
CA SER A 133 -0.20 -9.26 5.75
C SER A 133 -1.00 -9.80 4.57
N SER A 134 -0.66 -9.35 3.35
CA SER A 134 -1.29 -9.87 2.13
C SER A 134 -1.08 -11.38 1.96
N SER A 135 0.08 -11.90 2.37
CA SER A 135 0.39 -13.33 2.31
C SER A 135 -0.52 -14.15 3.21
N LEU A 136 -0.71 -13.73 4.47
CA LEU A 136 -1.62 -14.41 5.41
C LEU A 136 -3.08 -14.32 4.94
N VAL A 137 -3.50 -13.19 4.37
CA VAL A 137 -4.86 -13.06 3.82
C VAL A 137 -5.08 -14.02 2.65
N LYS A 138 -4.09 -14.21 1.77
CA LYS A 138 -4.15 -15.20 0.69
C LYS A 138 -4.21 -16.65 1.24
N GLU A 139 -3.43 -16.95 2.25
CA GLU A 139 -3.43 -18.25 2.90
C GLU A 139 -4.80 -18.57 3.55
N ILE A 140 -5.35 -17.63 4.32
CA ILE A 140 -6.68 -17.75 4.92
C ILE A 140 -7.74 -17.95 3.83
N ALA A 141 -7.66 -17.21 2.73
CA ALA A 141 -8.58 -17.33 1.61
C ALA A 141 -8.49 -18.71 0.95
N HIS A 142 -7.27 -19.21 0.72
CA HIS A 142 -7.02 -20.53 0.12
C HIS A 142 -7.59 -21.66 0.98
N LEU A 143 -7.50 -21.52 2.31
CA LEU A 143 -8.05 -22.49 3.27
C LEU A 143 -9.54 -22.29 3.55
N GLY A 144 -10.23 -21.39 2.85
CA GLY A 144 -11.67 -21.14 3.00
C GLY A 144 -12.06 -20.36 4.26
N GLY A 145 -11.10 -19.71 4.93
CA GLY A 145 -11.33 -18.94 6.15
C GLY A 145 -12.09 -17.64 5.92
N ASN A 146 -12.59 -17.06 7.01
CA ASN A 146 -13.31 -15.78 6.97
C ASN A 146 -12.33 -14.59 6.92
N MET A 147 -12.35 -13.84 5.82
CA MET A 147 -11.46 -12.71 5.57
C MET A 147 -12.04 -11.34 5.99
N ALA A 148 -13.23 -11.29 6.58
CA ALA A 148 -13.95 -10.03 6.83
C ALA A 148 -13.22 -9.07 7.77
N LYS A 149 -12.34 -9.58 8.63
CA LYS A 149 -11.50 -8.78 9.55
C LYS A 149 -10.18 -8.30 8.94
N PHE A 150 -9.84 -8.74 7.72
CA PHE A 150 -8.51 -8.51 7.17
C PHE A 150 -8.51 -7.65 5.91
N THR A 151 -9.63 -7.63 5.16
CA THR A 151 -9.73 -6.86 3.91
C THR A 151 -11.18 -6.49 3.58
N THR A 152 -11.36 -5.69 2.52
CA THR A 152 -12.67 -5.14 2.13
C THR A 152 -13.53 -6.16 1.37
N LYS A 153 -14.83 -5.87 1.27
CA LYS A 153 -15.83 -6.75 0.61
C LYS A 153 -15.48 -7.04 -0.86
N SER A 154 -15.05 -6.03 -1.61
CA SER A 154 -14.66 -6.22 -3.01
C SER A 154 -13.44 -7.11 -3.16
N THR A 155 -12.46 -6.98 -2.26
CA THR A 155 -11.26 -7.82 -2.23
C THR A 155 -11.59 -9.26 -1.84
N ILE A 156 -12.49 -9.47 -0.87
CA ILE A 156 -12.96 -10.83 -0.49
C ILE A 156 -13.61 -11.54 -1.67
N ARG A 157 -14.45 -10.82 -2.43
CA ARG A 157 -15.09 -11.39 -3.62
C ARG A 157 -14.05 -11.84 -4.65
N ALA A 158 -13.10 -10.98 -4.97
CA ALA A 158 -12.05 -11.28 -5.95
C ALA A 158 -11.16 -12.45 -5.50
N LEU A 159 -10.81 -12.54 -4.20
CA LEU A 159 -10.07 -13.70 -3.67
C LEU A 159 -10.85 -14.99 -3.85
N LYS A 160 -12.15 -15.00 -3.53
CA LYS A 160 -13.00 -16.19 -3.71
C LYS A 160 -13.16 -16.61 -5.18
N GLU A 161 -13.21 -15.63 -6.10
CA GLU A 161 -13.28 -15.90 -7.54
C GLU A 161 -11.95 -16.43 -8.08
N LYS A 162 -10.82 -15.92 -7.59
CA LYS A 162 -9.48 -16.28 -8.05
C LYS A 162 -8.99 -17.65 -7.54
N LEU A 163 -9.47 -18.07 -6.36
CA LEU A 163 -9.03 -19.29 -5.68
C LEU A 163 -10.05 -20.47 -5.78
N ARG A 164 -11.07 -20.32 -6.61
CA ARG A 164 -12.02 -21.40 -6.95
C ARG A 164 -11.41 -22.40 -7.95
#